data_792d29ebb363902dde3caf8eb8da5c4f
#
_entry.id   792d29ebb363902dde3caf8eb8da5c4f
#
_cell.length_a   1.000
_cell.length_b   1.000
_cell.length_c   1.000
_cell.angle_alpha   90.00
_cell.angle_beta   90.00
_cell.angle_gamma   90.00
#
_symmetry.space_group_name_H-M   'P 1'
#
loop_
_entity.id
_entity.type
_entity.pdbx_description
1 polymer ?
#
loop_
_entity_poly.entity_id
_entity_poly.type
_entity_poly.pdbx_seq_one_letter_code
_entity_poly.pdbx_strand_id
1 'polypeptide(L)'
;ELFKNNKYSIHSKKYISADKSIQEYKKIINKFKIKSIEDPFGEDDWVSWSKFMKSINKVQIVGDDLYVTNLERLKKGFLNVSSNAILIKLNQIGTVSETLDVIKFAQIIGFNTIISHRSGDSEDTFIADLAVGTNSNQIKTGSLARSERVAKYNQLLRIEEELGKKARMNKIH
;
A
#
# COMPACT_ATOMS: atom_id res chain seq x y z
N GLU A 1 14.37 4.51 9.93
CA GLU A 1 14.97 3.97 11.17
C GLU A 1 15.52 2.55 10.99
N LEU A 2 14.87 1.73 10.18
CA LEU A 2 15.30 0.34 9.92
C LEU A 2 16.30 0.19 8.77
N PHE A 3 16.67 1.29 8.12
CA PHE A 3 17.62 1.35 7.01
C PHE A 3 18.76 2.32 7.33
N LYS A 4 20.00 1.85 7.24
CA LYS A 4 21.21 2.66 7.47
C LYS A 4 22.39 2.07 6.71
N ASN A 5 23.15 2.90 5.99
CA ASN A 5 24.36 2.48 5.28
C ASN A 5 24.11 1.26 4.35
N ASN A 6 23.05 1.30 3.55
CA ASN A 6 22.63 0.21 2.65
C ASN A 6 22.39 -1.14 3.35
N LYS A 7 22.03 -1.12 4.63
CA LYS A 7 21.71 -2.29 5.43
C LYS A 7 20.36 -2.12 6.12
N TYR A 8 19.72 -3.23 6.43
CA TYR A 8 18.38 -3.31 6.98
C TYR A 8 18.36 -3.98 8.35
N SER A 9 17.48 -3.56 9.25
CA SER A 9 17.25 -4.16 10.55
C SER A 9 15.81 -4.66 10.64
N ILE A 10 15.57 -5.97 10.63
CA ILE A 10 14.23 -6.57 10.62
C ILE A 10 13.81 -7.03 12.02
N HIS A 11 14.67 -7.71 12.75
CA HIS A 11 14.31 -8.33 14.03
C HIS A 11 15.16 -7.90 15.23
N SER A 12 16.24 -7.18 15.01
CA SER A 12 17.19 -6.81 16.07
C SER A 12 17.93 -5.55 15.68
N LYS A 13 18.66 -4.96 16.62
CA LYS A 13 19.56 -3.83 16.32
C LYS A 13 20.70 -4.17 15.34
N LYS A 14 20.76 -5.41 14.85
CA LYS A 14 21.78 -5.87 13.91
C LYS A 14 21.36 -5.56 12.47
N TYR A 15 22.16 -4.80 11.79
CA TYR A 15 21.97 -4.48 10.37
C TYR A 15 22.52 -5.59 9.46
N ILE A 16 21.71 -6.02 8.49
CA ILE A 16 22.01 -7.06 7.52
C ILE A 16 21.90 -6.54 6.10
N SER A 17 22.51 -7.24 5.13
CA SER A 17 22.39 -6.87 3.71
C SER A 17 20.97 -7.07 3.19
N ALA A 18 20.62 -6.42 2.07
CA ALA A 18 19.34 -6.59 1.41
C ALA A 18 19.05 -8.07 1.05
N ASP A 19 20.04 -8.79 0.55
CA ASP A 19 19.87 -10.22 0.21
C ASP A 19 19.54 -11.08 1.44
N LYS A 20 20.15 -10.80 2.60
CA LYS A 20 19.78 -11.44 3.87
C LYS A 20 18.38 -11.03 4.32
N SER A 21 18.01 -9.77 4.14
CA SER A 21 16.67 -9.27 4.46
C SER A 21 15.60 -10.00 3.62
N ILE A 22 15.86 -10.21 2.33
CA ILE A 22 14.99 -11.02 1.46
C ILE A 22 14.77 -12.42 2.02
N GLN A 23 15.83 -13.09 2.49
CA GLN A 23 15.71 -14.43 3.07
C GLN A 23 14.89 -14.42 4.37
N GLU A 24 15.07 -13.41 5.21
CA GLU A 24 14.28 -13.29 6.45
C GLU A 24 12.80 -13.00 6.14
N TYR A 25 12.48 -12.11 5.21
CA TYR A 25 11.11 -11.89 4.76
C TYR A 25 10.46 -13.17 4.22
N LYS A 26 11.17 -13.97 3.43
CA LYS A 26 10.66 -15.27 2.95
C LYS A 26 10.32 -16.23 4.10
N LYS A 27 11.16 -16.30 5.13
CA LYS A 27 10.87 -17.13 6.31
C LYS A 27 9.61 -16.65 7.04
N ILE A 28 9.47 -15.33 7.24
CA ILE A 28 8.31 -14.72 7.90
C ILE A 28 7.03 -14.98 7.09
N ILE A 29 7.08 -14.73 5.78
CA ILE A 29 5.97 -14.97 4.86
C ILE A 29 5.48 -16.41 4.95
N ASN A 30 6.40 -17.37 4.88
CA ASN A 30 6.06 -18.78 4.91
C ASN A 30 5.53 -19.23 6.28
N LYS A 31 6.18 -18.78 7.36
CA LYS A 31 5.81 -19.14 8.73
C LYS A 31 4.44 -18.62 9.13
N PHE A 32 4.14 -17.37 8.83
CA PHE A 32 2.93 -16.67 9.27
C PHE A 32 1.87 -16.53 8.18
N LYS A 33 2.10 -17.10 6.99
CA LYS A 33 1.18 -17.01 5.84
C LYS A 33 0.83 -15.56 5.49
N ILE A 34 1.84 -14.68 5.54
CA ILE A 34 1.67 -13.25 5.25
C ILE A 34 1.11 -13.06 3.83
N LYS A 35 0.11 -12.20 3.71
CA LYS A 35 -0.58 -11.89 2.44
C LYS A 35 -0.12 -10.57 1.82
N SER A 36 0.36 -9.63 2.64
CA SER A 36 0.76 -8.29 2.19
C SER A 36 1.92 -7.76 3.02
N ILE A 37 2.86 -7.08 2.37
CA ILE A 37 3.99 -6.39 3.00
C ILE A 37 4.07 -4.99 2.39
N GLU A 38 4.18 -3.98 3.25
CA GLU A 38 4.35 -2.58 2.87
C GLU A 38 5.80 -2.16 3.14
N ASP A 39 6.41 -1.48 2.18
CA ASP A 39 7.77 -0.92 2.20
C ASP A 39 8.85 -1.85 2.79
N PRO A 40 9.08 -3.00 2.18
CA PRO A 40 10.11 -3.93 2.68
C PRO A 40 11.54 -3.39 2.56
N PHE A 41 11.79 -2.41 1.71
CA PHE A 41 13.10 -1.81 1.44
C PHE A 41 13.03 -0.29 1.40
N GLY A 42 14.19 0.37 1.39
CA GLY A 42 14.30 1.81 1.27
C GLY A 42 13.71 2.34 -0.04
N GLU A 43 13.23 3.58 0.00
CA GLU A 43 12.46 4.23 -1.07
C GLU A 43 13.19 4.39 -2.40
N ASP A 44 14.53 4.30 -2.40
CA ASP A 44 15.36 4.38 -3.61
C ASP A 44 16.15 3.10 -3.90
N ASP A 45 15.97 2.04 -3.10
CA ASP A 45 16.63 0.74 -3.33
C ASP A 45 15.86 -0.13 -4.35
N TRP A 46 15.63 0.40 -5.53
CA TRP A 46 14.90 -0.25 -6.64
C TRP A 46 15.38 -1.66 -6.95
N VAL A 47 16.69 -1.91 -6.75
CA VAL A 47 17.30 -3.22 -7.02
C VAL A 47 16.80 -4.27 -6.03
N SER A 48 16.79 -3.95 -4.74
CA SER A 48 16.29 -4.87 -3.69
C SER A 48 14.79 -5.12 -3.82
N TRP A 49 14.01 -4.09 -4.15
CA TRP A 49 12.59 -4.22 -4.44
C TRP A 49 12.34 -5.20 -5.59
N SER A 50 13.02 -5.03 -6.72
CA SER A 50 12.87 -5.92 -7.88
C SER A 50 13.30 -7.36 -7.59
N LYS A 51 14.43 -7.55 -6.90
CA LYS A 51 14.89 -8.88 -6.47
C LYS A 51 13.85 -9.55 -5.56
N PHE A 52 13.30 -8.80 -4.62
CA PHE A 52 12.30 -9.32 -3.69
C PHE A 52 11.03 -9.71 -4.43
N MET A 53 10.47 -8.82 -5.24
CA MET A 53 9.27 -9.07 -6.03
C MET A 53 9.39 -10.34 -6.89
N LYS A 54 10.53 -10.51 -7.58
CA LYS A 54 10.81 -11.71 -8.40
C LYS A 54 11.00 -12.98 -7.58
N SER A 55 11.28 -12.85 -6.29
CA SER A 55 11.66 -13.98 -5.43
C SER A 55 10.52 -14.58 -4.63
N ILE A 56 9.33 -13.94 -4.65
CA ILE A 56 8.14 -14.37 -3.90
C ILE A 56 6.92 -14.42 -4.83
N ASN A 57 5.99 -15.32 -4.50
CA ASN A 57 4.74 -15.49 -5.25
C ASN A 57 3.54 -15.32 -4.31
N LYS A 58 2.44 -14.78 -4.83
CA LYS A 58 1.15 -14.68 -4.14
C LYS A 58 1.20 -13.81 -2.86
N VAL A 59 2.08 -12.82 -2.80
CA VAL A 59 2.14 -11.82 -1.74
C VAL A 59 1.98 -10.45 -2.37
N GLN A 60 1.15 -9.64 -1.77
CA GLN A 60 1.01 -8.24 -2.17
C GLN A 60 2.20 -7.46 -1.62
N ILE A 61 2.96 -6.83 -2.51
CA ILE A 61 4.06 -5.94 -2.17
C ILE A 61 3.61 -4.52 -2.45
N VAL A 62 3.48 -3.75 -1.40
CA VAL A 62 2.93 -2.39 -1.45
C VAL A 62 4.05 -1.38 -1.37
N GLY A 63 4.10 -0.46 -2.34
CA GLY A 63 4.96 0.72 -2.24
C GLY A 63 4.20 1.90 -1.67
N ASP A 64 4.62 2.39 -0.50
CA ASP A 64 4.20 3.64 0.12
C ASP A 64 5.26 4.73 -0.16
N ASP A 65 6.34 4.76 0.61
CA ASP A 65 7.43 5.73 0.44
C ASP A 65 8.19 5.50 -0.89
N LEU A 66 8.17 4.29 -1.44
CA LEU A 66 8.69 4.01 -2.77
C LEU A 66 8.03 4.88 -3.84
N TYR A 67 6.72 5.12 -3.75
CA TYR A 67 5.94 5.80 -4.79
C TYR A 67 5.46 7.20 -4.40
N VAL A 68 5.23 7.44 -3.12
CA VAL A 68 4.68 8.71 -2.57
C VAL A 68 3.51 9.26 -3.40
N THR A 69 2.62 8.36 -3.85
CA THR A 69 1.47 8.67 -4.72
C THR A 69 1.87 9.44 -6.01
N ASN A 70 3.09 9.24 -6.49
CA ASN A 70 3.64 9.94 -7.65
C ASN A 70 3.62 9.07 -8.90
N LEU A 71 3.04 9.58 -9.99
CA LEU A 71 2.86 8.84 -11.24
C LEU A 71 4.19 8.39 -11.87
N GLU A 72 5.21 9.26 -11.87
CA GLU A 72 6.49 8.94 -12.50
C GLU A 72 7.25 7.88 -11.71
N ARG A 73 7.19 7.95 -10.36
CA ARG A 73 7.76 6.89 -9.52
C ARG A 73 7.02 5.56 -9.72
N LEU A 74 5.69 5.59 -9.87
CA LEU A 74 4.91 4.38 -10.15
C LEU A 74 5.27 3.76 -11.51
N LYS A 75 5.40 4.58 -12.57
CA LYS A 75 5.89 4.12 -13.89
C LYS A 75 7.26 3.45 -13.78
N LYS A 76 8.20 4.09 -13.04
CA LYS A 76 9.52 3.53 -12.79
C LYS A 76 9.43 2.19 -12.06
N GLY A 77 8.60 2.08 -11.04
CA GLY A 77 8.40 0.85 -10.29
C GLY A 77 7.83 -0.29 -11.14
N PHE A 78 6.88 0.03 -12.00
CA PHE A 78 6.33 -0.93 -12.96
C PHE A 78 7.40 -1.46 -13.92
N LEU A 79 8.18 -0.57 -14.54
CA LEU A 79 9.27 -0.95 -15.46
C LEU A 79 10.34 -1.79 -14.77
N ASN A 80 10.63 -1.53 -13.51
CA ASN A 80 11.60 -2.30 -12.72
C ASN A 80 11.03 -3.58 -12.09
N VAL A 81 9.72 -3.83 -12.21
CA VAL A 81 9.03 -4.96 -11.53
C VAL A 81 9.29 -4.90 -10.01
N SER A 82 9.04 -3.74 -9.40
CA SER A 82 9.42 -3.49 -8.00
C SER A 82 8.34 -3.91 -7.00
N SER A 83 7.06 -3.84 -7.39
CA SER A 83 5.91 -4.18 -6.54
C SER A 83 4.70 -4.58 -7.40
N ASN A 84 3.58 -4.88 -6.75
CA ASN A 84 2.30 -5.18 -7.40
C ASN A 84 1.12 -4.43 -6.77
N ALA A 85 1.42 -3.49 -5.87
CA ALA A 85 0.42 -2.63 -5.23
C ALA A 85 1.03 -1.28 -4.85
N ILE A 86 0.17 -0.28 -4.73
CA ILE A 86 0.52 1.09 -4.33
C ILE A 86 -0.38 1.58 -3.20
N LEU A 87 0.21 2.25 -2.21
CA LEU A 87 -0.52 3.01 -1.22
C LEU A 87 -0.80 4.42 -1.75
N ILE A 88 -2.05 4.85 -1.65
CA ILE A 88 -2.53 6.14 -2.16
C ILE A 88 -2.82 7.07 -0.99
N LYS A 89 -2.14 8.20 -0.96
CA LYS A 89 -2.31 9.25 0.04
C LYS A 89 -2.48 10.60 -0.67
N LEU A 90 -3.69 11.17 -0.65
CA LEU A 90 -4.01 12.39 -1.40
C LEU A 90 -3.05 13.55 -1.13
N ASN A 91 -2.63 13.72 0.11
CA ASN A 91 -1.79 14.85 0.49
C ASN A 91 -0.31 14.67 0.12
N GLN A 92 0.12 13.51 -0.38
CA GLN A 92 1.46 13.31 -0.92
C GLN A 92 1.61 13.95 -2.31
N ILE A 93 0.56 13.85 -3.14
CA ILE A 93 0.54 14.49 -4.46
C ILE A 93 -0.13 15.87 -4.42
N GLY A 94 -1.17 16.05 -3.60
CA GLY A 94 -1.75 17.34 -3.26
C GLY A 94 -3.07 17.69 -3.93
N THR A 95 -3.46 17.04 -5.03
CA THR A 95 -4.75 17.25 -5.68
C THR A 95 -5.50 15.94 -5.91
N VAL A 96 -6.84 16.03 -5.95
CA VAL A 96 -7.70 14.88 -6.25
C VAL A 96 -7.47 14.41 -7.70
N SER A 97 -7.32 15.34 -8.64
CA SER A 97 -7.13 14.99 -10.06
C SER A 97 -5.87 14.17 -10.28
N GLU A 98 -4.73 14.61 -9.75
CA GLU A 98 -3.46 13.86 -9.85
C GLU A 98 -3.56 12.51 -9.12
N THR A 99 -4.25 12.45 -7.97
CA THR A 99 -4.52 11.19 -7.25
C THR A 99 -5.30 10.21 -8.14
N LEU A 100 -6.35 10.68 -8.82
CA LEU A 100 -7.14 9.87 -9.73
C LEU A 100 -6.32 9.36 -10.93
N ASP A 101 -5.40 10.18 -11.45
CA ASP A 101 -4.50 9.76 -12.53
C ASP A 101 -3.57 8.62 -12.08
N VAL A 102 -3.03 8.70 -10.86
CA VAL A 102 -2.20 7.63 -10.28
C VAL A 102 -3.02 6.36 -10.08
N ILE A 103 -4.23 6.45 -9.50
CA ILE A 103 -5.11 5.30 -9.29
C ILE A 103 -5.45 4.64 -10.64
N LYS A 104 -5.86 5.43 -11.62
CA LYS A 104 -6.21 4.94 -12.96
C LYS A 104 -5.03 4.23 -13.63
N PHE A 105 -3.84 4.82 -13.56
CA PHE A 105 -2.64 4.19 -14.11
C PHE A 105 -2.32 2.88 -13.38
N ALA A 106 -2.37 2.86 -12.04
CA ALA A 106 -2.16 1.65 -11.24
C ALA A 106 -3.12 0.52 -11.66
N GLN A 107 -4.40 0.82 -11.85
CA GLN A 107 -5.41 -0.14 -12.30
C GLN A 107 -5.14 -0.65 -13.71
N ILE A 108 -4.73 0.22 -14.65
CA ILE A 108 -4.38 -0.17 -16.03
C ILE A 108 -3.22 -1.17 -16.05
N ILE A 109 -2.22 -0.98 -15.21
CA ILE A 109 -1.06 -1.89 -15.14
C ILE A 109 -1.30 -3.13 -14.23
N GLY A 110 -2.52 -3.30 -13.70
CA GLY A 110 -2.90 -4.44 -12.86
C GLY A 110 -2.39 -4.38 -11.42
N PHE A 111 -2.02 -3.21 -10.91
CA PHE A 111 -1.65 -3.02 -9.51
C PHE A 111 -2.89 -2.92 -8.62
N ASN A 112 -2.81 -3.49 -7.43
CA ASN A 112 -3.77 -3.19 -6.38
C ASN A 112 -3.55 -1.76 -5.85
N THR A 113 -4.67 -1.07 -5.58
CA THR A 113 -4.66 0.27 -4.98
C THR A 113 -5.22 0.20 -3.56
N ILE A 114 -4.52 0.83 -2.62
CA ILE A 114 -4.91 0.89 -1.22
C ILE A 114 -5.03 2.36 -0.84
N ILE A 115 -6.26 2.83 -0.64
CA ILE A 115 -6.49 4.22 -0.20
C ILE A 115 -6.14 4.31 1.28
N SER A 116 -5.33 5.31 1.66
CA SER A 116 -4.77 5.38 3.00
C SER A 116 -5.05 6.70 3.70
N HIS A 117 -5.30 6.59 5.00
CA HIS A 117 -5.26 7.71 5.94
C HIS A 117 -3.83 8.17 6.21
N ARG A 118 -3.71 9.23 7.01
CA ARG A 118 -2.44 9.69 7.61
C ARG A 118 -2.49 9.56 9.14
N SER A 119 -1.31 9.61 9.79
CA SER A 119 -1.21 9.57 11.26
C SER A 119 -1.97 10.72 11.95
N GLY A 120 -1.92 11.91 11.38
CA GLY A 120 -2.63 13.11 11.85
C GLY A 120 -3.94 13.35 11.11
N ASP A 121 -4.73 12.33 10.86
CA ASP A 121 -6.00 12.42 10.14
C ASP A 121 -7.10 13.10 10.96
N SER A 122 -8.14 13.60 10.29
CA SER A 122 -9.34 14.21 10.85
C SER A 122 -10.55 13.27 10.71
N GLU A 123 -11.72 13.71 11.16
CA GLU A 123 -12.99 12.96 10.97
C GLU A 123 -13.57 13.08 9.54
N ASP A 124 -12.90 13.78 8.63
CA ASP A 124 -13.27 13.81 7.22
C ASP A 124 -13.32 12.39 6.62
N THR A 125 -14.36 12.11 5.84
CA THR A 125 -14.64 10.77 5.33
C THR A 125 -14.28 10.54 3.86
N PHE A 126 -13.78 11.58 3.18
CA PHE A 126 -13.54 11.57 1.74
C PHE A 126 -12.78 10.33 1.23
N ILE A 127 -11.80 9.83 1.98
CA ILE A 127 -11.04 8.63 1.57
C ILE A 127 -11.89 7.37 1.49
N ALA A 128 -12.99 7.27 2.23
CA ALA A 128 -13.93 6.15 2.13
C ALA A 128 -14.71 6.24 0.81
N ASP A 129 -15.22 7.43 0.46
CA ASP A 129 -15.90 7.69 -0.80
C ASP A 129 -14.94 7.48 -1.99
N LEU A 130 -13.71 7.96 -1.88
CA LEU A 130 -12.68 7.75 -2.89
C LEU A 130 -12.39 6.26 -3.11
N ALA A 131 -12.25 5.47 -2.04
CA ALA A 131 -11.95 4.04 -2.13
C ALA A 131 -13.05 3.28 -2.89
N VAL A 132 -14.31 3.56 -2.58
CA VAL A 132 -15.45 2.91 -3.25
C VAL A 132 -15.65 3.49 -4.66
N GLY A 133 -15.63 4.82 -4.81
CA GLY A 133 -15.89 5.50 -6.07
C GLY A 133 -14.85 5.19 -7.16
N THR A 134 -13.61 4.90 -6.77
CA THR A 134 -12.56 4.48 -7.71
C THR A 134 -12.44 2.96 -7.86
N ASN A 135 -13.30 2.19 -7.17
CA ASN A 135 -13.18 0.75 -7.11
C ASN A 135 -11.78 0.29 -6.66
N SER A 136 -11.19 1.00 -5.71
CA SER A 136 -9.91 0.62 -5.11
C SER A 136 -10.06 -0.67 -4.31
N ASN A 137 -9.05 -1.53 -4.38
CA ASN A 137 -9.15 -2.87 -3.80
C ASN A 137 -9.24 -2.86 -2.27
N GLN A 138 -8.63 -1.87 -1.62
CA GLN A 138 -8.45 -1.83 -0.18
C GLN A 138 -8.45 -0.41 0.35
N ILE A 139 -8.76 -0.28 1.65
CA ILE A 139 -8.57 0.95 2.42
C ILE A 139 -7.75 0.63 3.68
N LYS A 140 -6.77 1.47 3.97
CA LYS A 140 -5.97 1.46 5.21
C LYS A 140 -6.35 2.69 6.02
N THR A 141 -7.21 2.50 7.03
CA THR A 141 -7.80 3.64 7.76
C THR A 141 -7.75 3.52 9.28
N GLY A 142 -6.83 2.71 9.78
CA GLY A 142 -6.59 2.54 11.21
C GLY A 142 -7.48 1.49 11.86
N SER A 143 -7.47 1.45 13.19
CA SER A 143 -8.26 0.54 14.01
C SER A 143 -9.69 1.06 14.19
N LEU A 144 -10.58 0.19 14.68
CA LEU A 144 -11.96 0.54 15.10
C LEU A 144 -11.98 1.31 16.44
N ALA A 145 -11.04 2.22 16.62
CA ALA A 145 -10.91 3.09 17.79
C ALA A 145 -10.46 4.48 17.33
N ARG A 146 -10.83 5.51 18.09
CA ARG A 146 -10.62 6.94 17.78
C ARG A 146 -11.54 7.42 16.66
N SER A 147 -12.18 8.57 16.90
CA SER A 147 -13.26 9.08 16.05
C SER A 147 -12.82 9.33 14.59
N GLU A 148 -11.63 9.87 14.40
CA GLU A 148 -11.06 10.12 13.07
C GLU A 148 -10.83 8.85 12.24
N ARG A 149 -10.82 7.66 12.87
CA ARG A 149 -10.75 6.36 12.18
C ARG A 149 -12.14 5.78 11.97
N VAL A 150 -12.93 5.74 13.03
CA VAL A 150 -14.29 5.20 13.02
C VAL A 150 -15.20 5.96 12.04
N ALA A 151 -14.99 7.26 11.84
CA ALA A 151 -15.72 8.05 10.86
C ALA A 151 -15.68 7.44 9.44
N LYS A 152 -14.51 6.93 9.00
CA LYS A 152 -14.35 6.29 7.69
C LYS A 152 -15.10 4.94 7.61
N TYR A 153 -15.05 4.14 8.67
CA TYR A 153 -15.81 2.87 8.74
C TYR A 153 -17.31 3.15 8.70
N ASN A 154 -17.80 4.14 9.46
CA ASN A 154 -19.20 4.53 9.42
C ASN A 154 -19.61 5.04 8.04
N GLN A 155 -18.73 5.75 7.32
CA GLN A 155 -19.01 6.17 5.95
C GLN A 155 -19.11 4.98 4.99
N LEU A 156 -18.23 4.00 5.12
CA LEU A 156 -18.34 2.76 4.32
C LEU A 156 -19.68 2.04 4.57
N LEU A 157 -20.17 2.00 5.81
CA LEU A 157 -21.50 1.43 6.11
C LEU A 157 -22.63 2.23 5.44
N ARG A 158 -22.59 3.57 5.45
CA ARG A 158 -23.58 4.41 4.74
C ARG A 158 -23.55 4.16 3.22
N ILE A 159 -22.35 4.04 2.64
CA ILE A 159 -22.20 3.72 1.22
C ILE A 159 -22.77 2.33 0.91
N GLU A 160 -22.55 1.35 1.79
CA GLU A 160 -23.10 0.00 1.63
C GLU A 160 -24.65 0.03 1.68
N GLU A 161 -25.25 0.77 2.59
CA GLU A 161 -26.71 0.98 2.66
C GLU A 161 -27.25 1.62 1.38
N GLU A 162 -26.59 2.65 0.86
CA GLU A 162 -26.96 3.33 -0.39
C GLU A 162 -26.87 2.40 -1.61
N LEU A 163 -25.81 1.63 -1.71
CA LEU A 163 -25.59 0.67 -2.81
C LEU A 163 -26.52 -0.56 -2.71
N GLY A 164 -26.95 -0.92 -1.52
CA GLY A 164 -27.83 -2.05 -1.26
C GLY A 164 -27.29 -3.35 -1.87
N LYS A 165 -28.11 -4.01 -2.68
CA LYS A 165 -27.75 -5.28 -3.34
C LYS A 165 -26.59 -5.17 -4.34
N LYS A 166 -26.15 -3.96 -4.71
CA LYS A 166 -25.01 -3.72 -5.62
C LYS A 166 -23.68 -3.69 -4.86
N ALA A 167 -23.71 -3.56 -3.53
CA ALA A 167 -22.49 -3.55 -2.71
C ALA A 167 -21.70 -4.85 -2.90
N ARG A 168 -20.39 -4.72 -3.03
CA ARG A 168 -19.46 -5.84 -3.18
C ARG A 168 -18.21 -5.60 -2.34
N MET A 169 -17.74 -6.64 -1.68
CA MET A 169 -16.43 -6.64 -1.01
C MET A 169 -15.41 -7.32 -1.94
N ASN A 170 -14.30 -6.63 -2.21
CA ASN A 170 -13.20 -7.23 -2.95
C ASN A 170 -12.52 -8.33 -2.13
N LYS A 171 -12.07 -9.38 -2.81
CA LYS A 171 -11.28 -10.46 -2.19
C LYS A 171 -9.80 -10.14 -2.35
N ILE A 172 -9.04 -10.26 -1.28
CA ILE A 172 -7.58 -10.26 -1.34
C ILE A 172 -7.16 -11.66 -1.78
N HIS A 173 -6.54 -11.76 -2.94
CA HIS A 173 -6.08 -13.03 -3.53
C HIS A 173 -4.72 -13.44 -3.01
#